data_6e39732aab35ea1a27d27e3b139a4fb2
#
_entry.id   6e39732aab35ea1a27d27e3b139a4fb2
#
_cell.length_a   1.000
_cell.length_b   1.000
_cell.length_c   1.000
_cell.angle_alpha   90.00
_cell.angle_beta   90.00
_cell.angle_gamma   90.00
#
_symmetry.space_group_name_H-M   'P 1'
#
loop_
_entity.id
_entity.type
_entity.pdbx_description
1 polymer ?
#
loop_
_entity_poly.entity_id
_entity_poly.type
_entity_poly.pdbx_seq_one_letter_code
_entity_poly.pdbx_strand_id
1 'polypeptide(L)'
;MFVGPQRSARFEPDTMTKSSVPPNAPVALPPLVAAYVEATNSFDLERLMATFAEDALVNDQLRDHWGKPAIREWVKREIIGVRLTMNVTKVITHYENFIVTANVDGNYDKRGLPDPLVLAFYFTAQSDLIVQLIILRNRYDI
;
A
#
# COMPACT_ATOMS: atom_id res chain seq x y z
N MET A 1 27.39 -16.52 25.67
CA MET A 1 27.44 -16.18 25.45
C MET A 1 27.14 -15.99 25.14
N PHE A 2 26.95 -15.99 24.90
CA PHE A 2 26.67 -15.40 24.46
C PHE A 2 26.43 -15.45 24.17
N VAL A 3 26.32 -15.68 24.22
CA VAL A 3 26.06 -15.38 23.86
C VAL A 3 25.74 -15.43 23.41
N GLY A 4 25.64 -15.62 23.42
CA GLY A 4 25.42 -15.27 23.08
C GLY A 4 24.98 -15.29 22.51
N PRO A 5 24.72 -15.30 22.34
CA PRO A 5 24.29 -14.86 21.86
C PRO A 5 23.87 -14.81 21.45
N GLN A 6 23.54 -14.84 21.39
CA GLN A 6 23.39 -14.26 21.06
C GLN A 6 23.01 -14.09 20.67
N ARG A 7 22.62 -14.33 20.73
CA ARG A 7 22.50 -13.73 20.24
C ARG A 7 22.05 -13.66 19.81
N SER A 8 22.15 -13.94 19.96
CA SER A 8 22.05 -13.31 19.48
C SER A 8 21.57 -13.03 18.94
N ALA A 9 21.50 -13.34 19.06
CA ALA A 9 21.41 -12.61 18.60
C ALA A 9 20.79 -12.21 18.20
N ARG A 10 20.40 -12.23 18.21
CA ARG A 10 20.31 -11.50 17.80
C ARG A 10 19.84 -10.78 17.51
N PHE A 11 20.07 -10.51 17.38
CA PHE A 11 20.03 -9.35 16.88
C PHE A 11 20.12 -8.94 16.38
N GLU A 12 20.31 -8.83 16.32
CA GLU A 12 20.74 -8.10 15.68
C GLU A 12 20.41 -7.64 15.19
N PRO A 13 20.66 -7.53 15.06
CA PRO A 13 20.57 -6.81 14.43
C PRO A 13 20.45 -6.50 13.84
N ASP A 14 20.74 -6.24 13.62
CA ASP A 14 21.09 -5.76 12.87
C ASP A 14 21.19 -5.55 12.29
N THR A 15 21.16 -5.36 12.35
CA THR A 15 21.52 -5.17 11.63
C THR A 15 21.50 -4.99 11.02
N MET A 16 21.39 -4.77 10.80
CA MET A 16 21.63 -4.61 10.00
C MET A 16 21.53 -4.43 9.27
N THR A 17 21.61 -4.43 9.05
CA THR A 17 21.73 -4.35 8.17
C THR A 17 21.57 -4.25 7.23
N LYS A 18 21.25 -4.58 7.09
CA LYS A 18 21.18 -4.04 6.14
C LYS A 18 21.50 -4.37 4.77
N SER A 19 22.03 -4.46 4.38
CA SER A 19 22.66 -4.37 3.09
C SER A 19 22.87 -5.70 2.38
N SER A 20 22.39 -6.78 2.94
CA SER A 20 22.36 -8.06 2.25
C SER A 20 21.18 -8.16 1.28
N VAL A 21 20.31 -7.17 1.25
CA VAL A 21 19.12 -7.17 0.38
C VAL A 21 19.51 -6.52 -0.96
N PRO A 22 19.26 -7.20 -2.08
CA PRO A 22 19.53 -6.57 -3.39
C PRO A 22 18.73 -5.30 -3.59
N PRO A 23 19.27 -4.29 -4.32
CA PRO A 23 18.58 -3.03 -4.50
C PRO A 23 17.21 -3.13 -5.15
N ASN A 24 16.98 -4.17 -5.96
CA ASN A 24 15.70 -4.37 -6.66
C ASN A 24 14.86 -5.47 -6.05
N ALA A 25 15.17 -5.89 -4.82
CA ALA A 25 14.38 -6.92 -4.14
C ALA A 25 12.97 -6.40 -3.85
N PRO A 26 11.95 -7.27 -3.91
CA PRO A 26 10.59 -6.86 -3.54
C PRO A 26 10.53 -6.36 -2.10
N VAL A 27 9.70 -5.35 -1.87
CA VAL A 27 9.46 -4.82 -0.54
C VAL A 27 8.53 -5.78 0.20
N ALA A 28 8.89 -6.12 1.45
CA ALA A 28 8.05 -6.96 2.29
C ALA A 28 6.80 -6.16 2.68
N LEU A 29 5.62 -6.77 2.50
CA LEU A 29 4.35 -6.09 2.77
C LEU A 29 3.64 -6.71 3.97
N PRO A 30 3.06 -5.88 4.85
CA PRO A 30 2.12 -6.40 5.85
C PRO A 30 0.97 -7.14 5.16
N PRO A 31 0.40 -8.17 5.80
CA PRO A 31 -0.62 -9.01 5.13
C PRO A 31 -1.79 -8.25 4.52
N LEU A 32 -2.32 -7.24 5.21
CA LEU A 32 -3.45 -6.47 4.69
C LEU A 32 -3.04 -5.65 3.47
N VAL A 33 -1.85 -5.03 3.53
CA VAL A 33 -1.33 -4.27 2.39
C VAL A 33 -1.06 -5.21 1.21
N ALA A 34 -0.49 -6.39 1.48
CA ALA A 34 -0.27 -7.39 0.43
C ALA A 34 -1.57 -7.78 -0.24
N ALA A 35 -2.62 -8.02 0.55
CA ALA A 35 -3.93 -8.38 0.00
C ALA A 35 -4.48 -7.27 -0.89
N TYR A 36 -4.37 -6.02 -0.46
CA TYR A 36 -4.81 -4.87 -1.24
C TYR A 36 -4.04 -4.77 -2.56
N VAL A 37 -2.72 -4.85 -2.49
CA VAL A 37 -1.86 -4.72 -3.68
C VAL A 37 -2.11 -5.86 -4.67
N GLU A 38 -2.19 -7.09 -4.16
CA GLU A 38 -2.42 -8.25 -5.03
C GLU A 38 -3.78 -8.18 -5.72
N ALA A 39 -4.82 -7.79 -4.98
CA ALA A 39 -6.15 -7.66 -5.57
C ALA A 39 -6.18 -6.53 -6.61
N THR A 40 -5.51 -5.42 -6.33
CA THR A 40 -5.38 -4.31 -7.28
C THR A 40 -4.70 -4.79 -8.56
N ASN A 41 -3.54 -5.44 -8.42
CA ASN A 41 -2.72 -5.84 -9.57
C ASN A 41 -3.35 -6.99 -10.36
N SER A 42 -4.29 -7.72 -9.75
CA SER A 42 -5.04 -8.79 -10.43
C SER A 42 -6.38 -8.29 -10.98
N PHE A 43 -6.71 -7.03 -10.76
CA PHE A 43 -7.98 -6.42 -11.18
C PHE A 43 -9.18 -7.19 -10.63
N ASP A 44 -9.07 -7.63 -9.36
CA ASP A 44 -10.05 -8.49 -8.71
C ASP A 44 -10.92 -7.66 -7.78
N LEU A 45 -12.09 -7.26 -8.26
CA LEU A 45 -13.00 -6.39 -7.54
C LEU A 45 -13.38 -6.98 -6.18
N GLU A 46 -13.80 -8.24 -6.16
CA GLU A 46 -14.33 -8.81 -4.92
C GLU A 46 -13.23 -9.00 -3.87
N ARG A 47 -12.04 -9.41 -4.27
CA ARG A 47 -10.93 -9.52 -3.34
C ARG A 47 -10.51 -8.16 -2.81
N LEU A 48 -10.53 -7.14 -3.67
CA LEU A 48 -10.20 -5.79 -3.23
C LEU A 48 -11.24 -5.28 -2.23
N MET A 49 -12.52 -5.47 -2.53
CA MET A 49 -13.59 -5.08 -1.61
C MET A 49 -13.52 -5.80 -0.27
N ALA A 50 -13.03 -7.04 -0.27
CA ALA A 50 -12.90 -7.82 0.97
C ALA A 50 -11.87 -7.24 1.93
N THR A 51 -10.98 -6.36 1.47
CA THR A 51 -10.00 -5.72 2.36
C THR A 51 -10.59 -4.58 3.18
N PHE A 52 -11.78 -4.09 2.84
CA PHE A 52 -12.38 -2.91 3.47
C PHE A 52 -13.43 -3.28 4.52
N ALA A 53 -13.48 -2.49 5.60
CA ALA A 53 -14.59 -2.53 6.54
C ALA A 53 -15.85 -1.95 5.89
N GLU A 54 -17.03 -2.31 6.44
CA GLU A 54 -18.31 -1.88 5.88
C GLU A 54 -18.45 -0.36 5.81
N ASP A 55 -17.97 0.32 6.84
CA ASP A 55 -18.09 1.78 6.96
C ASP A 55 -16.78 2.50 6.68
N ALA A 56 -15.90 1.89 5.92
CA ALA A 56 -14.59 2.47 5.60
C ALA A 56 -14.74 3.78 4.81
N LEU A 57 -13.71 4.60 4.92
CA LEU A 57 -13.58 5.81 4.11
C LEU A 57 -12.38 5.65 3.18
N VAL A 58 -12.58 5.95 1.91
CA VAL A 58 -11.49 6.18 0.97
C VAL A 58 -11.50 7.66 0.59
N ASN A 59 -10.34 8.30 0.72
CA ASN A 59 -10.14 9.66 0.22
C ASN A 59 -9.07 9.59 -0.85
N ASP A 60 -9.47 9.80 -2.10
CA ASP A 60 -8.57 9.73 -3.25
C ASP A 60 -8.42 11.13 -3.83
N GLN A 61 -7.24 11.71 -3.66
CA GLN A 61 -6.93 13.04 -4.14
C GLN A 61 -7.98 14.04 -3.67
N LEU A 62 -8.28 14.00 -2.36
CA LEU A 62 -9.21 14.90 -1.66
C LEU A 62 -10.68 14.68 -2.04
N ARG A 63 -11.04 13.54 -2.62
CA ARG A 63 -12.42 13.15 -2.89
C ARG A 63 -12.79 11.98 -2.00
N ASP A 64 -13.86 12.13 -1.24
CA ASP A 64 -14.30 11.14 -0.26
C ASP A 64 -15.26 10.12 -0.86
N HIS A 65 -15.06 8.86 -0.48
CA HIS A 65 -15.96 7.75 -0.80
C HIS A 65 -16.26 7.02 0.49
N TRP A 66 -17.49 7.17 1.01
CA TRP A 66 -17.89 6.66 2.32
C TRP A 66 -18.66 5.36 2.19
N GLY A 67 -18.14 4.31 2.84
CA GLY A 67 -18.81 3.04 2.94
C GLY A 67 -18.59 2.14 1.73
N LYS A 68 -18.84 0.86 1.90
CA LYS A 68 -18.54 -0.12 0.83
C LYS A 68 -19.27 0.14 -0.49
N PRO A 69 -20.54 0.55 -0.50
CA PRO A 69 -21.17 0.81 -1.80
C PRO A 69 -20.47 1.92 -2.61
N ALA A 70 -20.09 3.02 -1.95
CA ALA A 70 -19.36 4.10 -2.63
C ALA A 70 -17.95 3.67 -3.01
N ILE A 71 -17.28 2.92 -2.14
CA ILE A 71 -15.94 2.42 -2.42
C ILE A 71 -15.97 1.45 -3.60
N ARG A 72 -16.98 0.60 -3.70
CA ARG A 72 -17.12 -0.32 -4.84
C ARG A 72 -17.20 0.44 -6.16
N GLU A 73 -17.97 1.53 -6.21
CA GLU A 73 -18.05 2.33 -7.44
C GLU A 73 -16.71 3.00 -7.75
N TRP A 74 -16.00 3.47 -6.73
CA TRP A 74 -14.68 4.03 -6.89
C TRP A 74 -13.70 2.98 -7.44
N VAL A 75 -13.70 1.78 -6.86
CA VAL A 75 -12.82 0.69 -7.33
C VAL A 75 -13.12 0.34 -8.78
N LYS A 76 -14.40 0.21 -9.14
CA LYS A 76 -14.80 -0.15 -10.50
C LYS A 76 -14.33 0.89 -11.51
N ARG A 77 -14.43 2.16 -11.16
CA ARG A 77 -14.11 3.26 -12.07
C ARG A 77 -12.63 3.61 -12.08
N GLU A 78 -12.04 3.75 -10.88
CA GLU A 78 -10.70 4.33 -10.75
C GLU A 78 -9.59 3.29 -10.64
N ILE A 79 -9.92 2.05 -10.37
CA ILE A 79 -8.93 0.97 -10.23
C ILE A 79 -9.09 -0.03 -11.38
N ILE A 80 -10.22 -0.73 -11.40
CA ILE A 80 -10.46 -1.78 -12.40
C ILE A 80 -10.63 -1.17 -13.78
N GLY A 81 -11.43 -0.10 -13.87
CA GLY A 81 -11.76 0.53 -15.16
C GLY A 81 -10.54 1.06 -15.89
N VAL A 82 -9.54 1.53 -15.15
CA VAL A 82 -8.29 2.04 -15.75
C VAL A 82 -7.16 1.02 -15.70
N ARG A 83 -7.42 -0.18 -15.25
CA ARG A 83 -6.41 -1.25 -15.13
C ARG A 83 -5.20 -0.77 -14.32
N LEU A 84 -5.47 -0.18 -13.16
CA LEU A 84 -4.43 0.36 -12.32
C LEU A 84 -3.54 -0.74 -11.78
N THR A 85 -2.23 -0.51 -11.81
CA THR A 85 -1.26 -1.40 -11.17
C THR A 85 -0.40 -0.60 -10.20
N MET A 86 0.10 -1.28 -9.18
CA MET A 86 0.94 -0.69 -8.14
C MET A 86 2.25 -1.45 -8.04
N ASN A 87 3.35 -0.72 -8.00
CA ASN A 87 4.65 -1.28 -7.67
C ASN A 87 5.13 -0.59 -6.40
N VAL A 88 5.02 -1.28 -5.27
CA VAL A 88 5.36 -0.72 -3.96
C VAL A 88 6.87 -0.57 -3.85
N THR A 89 7.31 0.63 -3.47
CA THR A 89 8.72 0.94 -3.30
C THR A 89 9.11 1.13 -1.84
N LYS A 90 8.15 1.40 -0.95
CA LYS A 90 8.45 1.69 0.44
C LYS A 90 7.22 1.45 1.31
N VAL A 91 7.43 0.90 2.50
CA VAL A 91 6.37 0.73 3.51
C VAL A 91 6.90 1.20 4.84
N ILE A 92 6.14 2.04 5.52
CA ILE A 92 6.38 2.43 6.91
C ILE A 92 5.21 1.90 7.72
N THR A 93 5.51 1.15 8.77
CA THR A 93 4.49 0.58 9.66
C THR A 93 4.57 1.26 11.01
N HIS A 94 3.42 1.70 11.53
CA HIS A 94 3.31 2.28 12.86
C HIS A 94 2.00 1.80 13.47
N TYR A 95 2.12 0.75 14.31
CA TYR A 95 0.96 0.04 14.88
C TYR A 95 0.09 -0.51 13.75
N GLU A 96 -1.19 -0.11 13.69
CA GLU A 96 -2.10 -0.55 12.63
C GLU A 96 -2.22 0.46 11.50
N ASN A 97 -1.24 1.37 11.39
CA ASN A 97 -1.18 2.34 10.31
C ASN A 97 -0.01 1.98 9.40
N PHE A 98 -0.27 2.08 8.08
CA PHE A 98 0.77 1.79 7.10
C PHE A 98 0.85 2.95 6.11
N ILE A 99 2.05 3.43 5.84
CA ILE A 99 2.27 4.41 4.79
C ILE A 99 3.02 3.69 3.67
N VAL A 100 2.36 3.58 2.53
CA VAL A 100 2.86 2.81 1.40
C VAL A 100 3.13 3.77 0.24
N THR A 101 4.36 3.77 -0.25
CA THR A 101 4.70 4.54 -1.43
C THR A 101 4.78 3.57 -2.60
N ALA A 102 4.13 3.91 -3.70
CA ALA A 102 4.10 3.05 -4.87
C ALA A 102 4.14 3.86 -6.15
N ASN A 103 4.82 3.30 -7.15
CA ASN A 103 4.69 3.76 -8.52
C ASN A 103 3.43 3.12 -9.09
N VAL A 104 2.56 3.92 -9.69
CA VAL A 104 1.33 3.40 -10.28
C VAL A 104 1.34 3.62 -11.79
N ASP A 105 0.61 2.77 -12.49
CA ASP A 105 0.41 2.87 -13.93
C ASP A 105 -1.02 2.40 -14.25
N GLY A 106 -1.45 2.66 -15.47
CA GLY A 106 -2.80 2.28 -15.88
C GLY A 106 -3.20 3.03 -17.14
N ASN A 107 -4.47 2.88 -17.52
CA ASN A 107 -5.02 3.50 -18.73
C ASN A 107 -5.76 4.80 -18.42
N TYR A 108 -5.19 5.63 -17.58
CA TYR A 108 -5.74 6.95 -17.26
C TYR A 108 -5.04 8.01 -18.12
N ASP A 109 -5.62 9.23 -18.14
CA ASP A 109 -5.01 10.37 -18.86
C ASP A 109 -3.73 10.78 -18.13
N LYS A 110 -2.61 10.67 -18.81
CA LYS A 110 -1.29 10.92 -18.23
C LYS A 110 -0.75 12.32 -18.50
N ARG A 111 -1.53 13.16 -19.19
CA ARG A 111 -1.07 14.51 -19.51
C ARG A 111 -0.91 15.33 -18.23
N GLY A 112 0.22 15.99 -18.10
CA GLY A 112 0.51 16.81 -16.93
C GLY A 112 0.94 16.03 -15.70
N LEU A 113 1.09 14.71 -15.82
CA LEU A 113 1.52 13.86 -14.70
C LEU A 113 2.98 13.46 -14.86
N PRO A 114 3.71 13.30 -13.76
CA PRO A 114 5.08 12.78 -13.83
C PRO A 114 5.10 11.33 -14.25
N ASP A 115 6.25 10.88 -14.74
CA ASP A 115 6.48 9.49 -15.10
C ASP A 115 7.78 9.03 -14.41
N PRO A 116 7.71 8.12 -13.41
CA PRO A 116 6.50 7.45 -12.94
C PRO A 116 5.63 8.35 -12.07
N LEU A 117 4.34 7.99 -11.99
CA LEU A 117 3.44 8.65 -11.05
C LEU A 117 3.58 7.93 -9.70
N VAL A 118 3.99 8.69 -8.69
CA VAL A 118 4.22 8.15 -7.35
C VAL A 118 3.10 8.59 -6.44
N LEU A 119 2.43 7.62 -5.82
CA LEU A 119 1.36 7.88 -4.86
C LEU A 119 1.76 7.39 -3.48
N ALA A 120 1.28 8.09 -2.47
CA ALA A 120 1.38 7.68 -1.08
C ALA A 120 0.01 7.22 -0.62
N PHE A 121 -0.04 6.02 -0.05
CA PHE A 121 -1.26 5.37 0.42
C PHE A 121 -1.16 5.28 1.94
N TYR A 122 -2.05 5.97 2.64
CA TYR A 122 -2.09 6.00 4.10
C TYR A 122 -3.22 5.08 4.54
N PHE A 123 -2.87 3.88 5.00
CA PHE A 123 -3.83 2.88 5.45
C PHE A 123 -3.98 2.94 6.96
N THR A 124 -5.21 2.97 7.44
CA THR A 124 -5.53 2.72 8.84
C THR A 124 -6.34 1.45 8.90
N ALA A 125 -5.88 0.49 9.72
CA ALA A 125 -6.52 -0.82 9.84
C ALA A 125 -7.12 -1.00 11.22
N GLN A 126 -8.17 -1.82 11.28
CA GLN A 126 -8.79 -2.24 12.52
C GLN A 126 -9.37 -3.62 12.27
N SER A 127 -9.04 -4.58 13.14
CA SER A 127 -9.51 -5.97 13.00
C SER A 127 -9.18 -6.55 11.62
N ASP A 128 -7.98 -6.27 11.13
CA ASP A 128 -7.47 -6.76 9.85
C ASP A 128 -8.26 -6.29 8.64
N LEU A 129 -8.99 -5.18 8.76
CA LEU A 129 -9.70 -4.55 7.66
C LEU A 129 -9.29 -3.09 7.55
N ILE A 130 -9.34 -2.55 6.34
CA ILE A 130 -9.06 -1.14 6.11
C ILE A 130 -10.27 -0.33 6.56
N VAL A 131 -10.07 0.56 7.53
CA VAL A 131 -11.14 1.48 7.96
C VAL A 131 -10.97 2.85 7.31
N GLN A 132 -9.75 3.18 6.89
CA GLN A 132 -9.51 4.44 6.19
C GLN A 132 -8.32 4.27 5.25
N LEU A 133 -8.46 4.79 4.06
CA LEU A 133 -7.38 4.82 3.06
C LEU A 133 -7.37 6.22 2.46
N ILE A 134 -6.24 6.91 2.60
CA ILE A 134 -6.04 8.23 2.00
C ILE A 134 -4.95 8.09 0.95
N ILE A 135 -5.23 8.55 -0.27
CA ILE A 135 -4.30 8.44 -1.40
C ILE A 135 -3.97 9.84 -1.89
N LEU A 136 -2.70 10.17 -1.86
CA LEU A 136 -2.21 11.48 -2.28
C LEU A 136 -1.01 11.31 -3.20
N ARG A 137 -0.80 12.30 -4.07
CA ARG A 137 0.42 12.33 -4.86
C ARG A 137 1.60 12.55 -3.93
N ASN A 138 2.63 11.75 -4.11
CA ASN A 138 3.87 11.93 -3.36
C ASN A 138 4.74 12.94 -4.12
N ARG A 139 4.66 14.20 -3.70
CA ARG A 139 5.37 15.30 -4.36
C ARG A 139 6.81 15.43 -3.90
N TYR A 140 7.11 14.82 -2.77
CA TYR A 140 8.43 14.88 -2.16
C TYR A 140 8.95 13.47 -2.04
N ASP A 141 10.22 13.32 -2.32
CA ASP A 141 10.87 12.02 -2.23
C ASP A 141 11.22 11.76 -0.76
N ILE A 142 10.26 11.25 -0.03
CA ILE A 142 10.46 10.92 1.37
C ILE A 142 10.42 9.43 1.60
#